data_47831f71e734da8170fed1638dcbe494
#
_entry.id   47831f71e734da8170fed1638dcbe494
#
_cell.length_a   1.000
_cell.length_b   1.000
_cell.length_c   1.000
_cell.angle_alpha   90.00
_cell.angle_beta   90.00
_cell.angle_gamma   90.00
#
_symmetry.space_group_name_H-M   'P 1'
#
loop_
_entity.id
_entity.type
_entity.pdbx_description
1 polymer ?
#
loop_
_entity_poly.entity_id
_entity_poly.type
_entity_poly.pdbx_seq_one_letter_code
_entity_poly.pdbx_strand_id
1 'polypeptide(L)'
;DGTEYEAFNTSGGLGTLCETLSGRVESLDYKSVRYPGHRNLMQFLLEDLRLSSDRDTLKTILRRSVPATAQDVVLVFITVSGMRDGQLVQEVFTRKIFAKTVCGVPMSAIQITTAGAMCAVLDLFREKKLPQSGFVRQEQVSLRKFLANRFGQLYEGRSLDAMATV
;
A
#
# COMPACT_ATOMS: atom_id res chain seq x y z
N ASP A 1 11.36 15.18 -5.08
CA ASP A 1 12.65 15.12 -4.40
C ASP A 1 13.77 14.45 -5.23
N GLY A 2 13.49 14.09 -6.51
CA GLY A 2 14.48 13.51 -7.42
C GLY A 2 14.87 12.05 -7.14
N THR A 3 14.22 11.37 -6.20
CA THR A 3 14.48 9.95 -5.95
C THR A 3 13.89 9.10 -7.07
N GLU A 4 14.72 8.29 -7.71
CA GLU A 4 14.31 7.35 -8.73
C GLU A 4 13.77 6.07 -8.11
N TYR A 5 12.74 5.51 -8.75
CA TYR A 5 12.13 4.23 -8.39
C TYR A 5 11.89 3.41 -9.65
N GLU A 6 11.91 2.10 -9.51
CA GLU A 6 11.40 1.18 -10.54
C GLU A 6 10.03 0.64 -10.14
N ALA A 7 9.19 0.38 -11.12
CA ALA A 7 7.87 -0.19 -10.92
C ALA A 7 7.71 -1.44 -11.78
N PHE A 8 7.29 -2.55 -11.18
CA PHE A 8 7.12 -3.82 -11.86
C PHE A 8 5.93 -4.60 -11.32
N ASN A 9 5.38 -5.46 -12.15
CA ASN A 9 4.23 -6.27 -11.79
C ASN A 9 4.61 -7.32 -10.75
N THR A 10 3.74 -7.45 -9.75
CA THR A 10 3.80 -8.50 -8.73
C THR A 10 2.45 -9.17 -8.60
N SER A 11 2.41 -10.34 -7.98
CA SER A 11 1.14 -11.02 -7.67
C SER A 11 0.37 -10.29 -6.57
N GLY A 12 -0.95 -10.29 -6.65
CA GLY A 12 -1.85 -9.68 -5.67
C GLY A 12 -2.08 -8.18 -5.89
N GLY A 13 -2.61 -7.49 -4.90
CA GLY A 13 -2.80 -6.04 -4.87
C GLY A 13 -4.13 -5.54 -5.43
N LEU A 14 -4.68 -6.13 -6.47
CA LEU A 14 -5.96 -5.72 -7.06
C LEU A 14 -7.20 -6.28 -6.33
N GLY A 15 -7.05 -7.43 -5.65
CA GLY A 15 -8.15 -8.04 -4.93
C GLY A 15 -9.39 -8.26 -5.80
N THR A 16 -10.53 -7.75 -5.37
CA THR A 16 -11.81 -7.83 -6.08
C THR A 16 -11.99 -6.80 -7.21
N LEU A 17 -11.04 -5.87 -7.39
CA LEU A 17 -11.15 -4.81 -8.40
C LEU A 17 -11.24 -5.33 -9.83
N CYS A 18 -10.52 -6.41 -10.17
CA CYS A 18 -10.58 -7.01 -11.50
C CYS A 18 -12.00 -7.45 -11.85
N GLU A 19 -12.71 -8.07 -10.92
CA GLU A 19 -14.08 -8.51 -11.09
C GLU A 19 -15.06 -7.32 -11.14
N THR A 20 -14.92 -6.40 -10.18
CA THR A 20 -15.81 -5.24 -10.05
C THR A 20 -15.72 -4.27 -11.23
N LEU A 21 -14.53 -4.12 -11.82
CA LEU A 21 -14.27 -3.18 -12.91
C LEU A 21 -14.24 -3.84 -14.29
N SER A 22 -14.48 -5.16 -14.38
CA SER A 22 -14.55 -5.87 -15.66
C SER A 22 -15.56 -5.22 -16.61
N GLY A 23 -15.15 -4.98 -17.85
CA GLY A 23 -15.96 -4.30 -18.87
C GLY A 23 -16.20 -2.80 -18.65
N ARG A 24 -15.64 -2.21 -17.58
CA ARG A 24 -15.77 -0.78 -17.24
C ARG A 24 -14.49 0.00 -17.46
N VAL A 25 -13.35 -0.67 -17.47
CA VAL A 25 -12.05 -0.08 -17.72
C VAL A 25 -11.31 -0.88 -18.79
N GLU A 26 -10.51 -0.19 -19.59
CA GLU A 26 -9.70 -0.81 -20.65
C GLU A 26 -8.45 -1.45 -20.06
N SER A 27 -7.89 -0.84 -19.03
CA SER A 27 -6.66 -1.28 -18.38
C SER A 27 -6.75 -1.10 -16.89
N LEU A 28 -6.28 -2.10 -16.14
CA LEU A 28 -6.17 -2.07 -14.70
C LEU A 28 -4.90 -2.83 -14.33
N ASP A 29 -3.93 -2.15 -13.75
CA ASP A 29 -2.71 -2.80 -13.31
C ASP A 29 -2.32 -2.41 -11.87
N TYR A 30 -1.50 -3.25 -11.26
CA TYR A 30 -0.87 -3.02 -9.98
C TYR A 30 0.63 -3.29 -10.11
N LYS A 31 1.42 -2.37 -9.61
CA LYS A 31 2.88 -2.49 -9.62
C LYS A 31 3.45 -2.27 -8.21
N SER A 32 4.43 -3.08 -7.87
CA SER A 32 5.29 -2.80 -6.73
C SER A 32 6.35 -1.78 -7.11
N VAL A 33 6.57 -0.83 -6.23
CA VAL A 33 7.59 0.21 -6.40
C VAL A 33 8.77 -0.09 -5.48
N ARG A 34 9.97 -0.06 -6.03
CA ARG A 34 11.22 -0.32 -5.29
C ARG A 34 12.32 0.62 -5.79
N TYR A 35 13.45 0.63 -5.10
CA TYR A 35 14.64 1.29 -5.61
C TYR A 35 15.18 0.57 -6.85
N PRO A 36 15.81 1.31 -7.80
CA PRO A 36 16.30 0.74 -9.05
C PRO A 36 17.25 -0.45 -8.83
N GLY A 37 17.07 -1.49 -9.64
CA GLY A 37 17.87 -2.71 -9.59
C GLY A 37 17.28 -3.82 -8.71
N HIS A 38 16.30 -3.54 -7.86
CA HIS A 38 15.70 -4.55 -6.96
C HIS A 38 15.13 -5.74 -7.73
N ARG A 39 14.36 -5.49 -8.79
CA ARG A 39 13.76 -6.55 -9.60
C ARG A 39 14.81 -7.49 -10.16
N ASN A 40 15.85 -6.95 -10.80
CA ASN A 40 16.89 -7.76 -11.45
C ASN A 40 17.71 -8.56 -10.44
N LEU A 41 18.05 -7.96 -9.30
CA LEU A 41 18.77 -8.66 -8.23
C LEU A 41 17.94 -9.79 -7.62
N MET A 42 16.64 -9.55 -7.39
CA MET A 42 15.75 -10.60 -6.89
C MET A 42 15.52 -11.71 -7.92
N GLN A 43 15.41 -11.38 -9.20
CA GLN A 43 15.31 -12.36 -10.28
C GLN A 43 16.56 -13.25 -10.33
N PHE A 44 17.74 -12.67 -10.29
CA PHE A 44 19.01 -13.39 -10.22
C PHE A 44 19.05 -14.38 -9.05
N LEU A 45 18.69 -13.93 -7.84
CA LEU A 45 18.67 -14.81 -6.67
C LEU A 45 17.65 -15.94 -6.80
N LEU A 46 16.44 -15.63 -7.25
CA LEU A 46 15.32 -16.57 -7.25
C LEU A 46 15.38 -17.56 -8.42
N GLU A 47 15.75 -17.10 -9.60
CA GLU A 47 15.70 -17.85 -10.86
C GLU A 47 17.07 -18.40 -11.24
N ASP A 48 18.08 -17.53 -11.42
CA ASP A 48 19.39 -17.96 -11.90
C ASP A 48 20.14 -18.81 -10.85
N LEU A 49 20.13 -18.37 -9.59
CA LEU A 49 20.67 -19.16 -8.46
C LEU A 49 19.68 -20.18 -7.90
N ARG A 50 18.44 -20.25 -8.41
CA ARG A 50 17.39 -21.20 -8.03
C ARG A 50 17.06 -21.20 -6.53
N LEU A 51 17.30 -20.09 -5.83
CA LEU A 51 17.00 -20.00 -4.39
C LEU A 51 15.49 -19.94 -4.08
N SER A 52 14.63 -19.87 -5.09
CA SER A 52 13.17 -20.07 -4.94
C SER A 52 12.82 -21.44 -4.36
N SER A 53 13.64 -22.47 -4.59
CA SER A 53 13.50 -23.82 -4.05
C SER A 53 14.19 -24.01 -2.70
N ASP A 54 15.07 -23.10 -2.29
CA ASP A 54 15.78 -23.11 -1.00
C ASP A 54 15.58 -21.80 -0.25
N ARG A 55 14.40 -21.66 0.34
CA ARG A 55 13.99 -20.43 1.04
C ARG A 55 14.80 -20.14 2.30
N ASP A 56 15.37 -21.13 2.94
CA ASP A 56 16.15 -20.93 4.17
C ASP A 56 17.54 -20.36 3.85
N THR A 57 18.17 -20.84 2.79
CA THR A 57 19.40 -20.24 2.27
C THR A 57 19.14 -18.80 1.80
N LEU A 58 18.07 -18.55 1.03
CA LEU A 58 17.69 -17.21 0.59
C LEU A 58 17.49 -16.25 1.79
N LYS A 59 16.74 -16.67 2.80
CA LYS A 59 16.55 -15.92 4.05
C LYS A 59 17.87 -15.59 4.73
N THR A 60 18.76 -16.57 4.81
CA THR A 60 20.07 -16.40 5.45
C THR A 60 20.92 -15.38 4.72
N ILE A 61 20.97 -15.45 3.38
CA ILE A 61 21.67 -14.48 2.53
C ILE A 61 21.11 -13.10 2.76
N LEU A 62 19.77 -12.92 2.62
CA LEU A 62 19.13 -11.61 2.75
C LEU A 62 19.33 -11.00 4.15
N ARG A 63 19.22 -11.80 5.22
CA ARG A 63 19.43 -11.32 6.60
C ARG A 63 20.85 -10.89 6.88
N ARG A 64 21.84 -11.52 6.25
CA ARG A 64 23.25 -11.19 6.44
C ARG A 64 23.70 -10.02 5.58
N SER A 65 23.16 -9.90 4.37
CA SER A 65 23.65 -8.97 3.35
C SER A 65 22.85 -7.68 3.25
N VAL A 66 21.56 -7.70 3.68
CA VAL A 66 20.70 -6.53 3.62
C VAL A 66 20.42 -6.03 5.03
N PRO A 67 20.94 -4.86 5.42
CA PRO A 67 20.69 -4.31 6.73
C PRO A 67 19.21 -3.97 6.91
N ALA A 68 18.64 -4.36 8.05
CA ALA A 68 17.28 -3.99 8.41
C ALA A 68 17.25 -2.55 8.95
N THR A 69 16.24 -1.79 8.59
CA THR A 69 16.00 -0.45 9.10
C THR A 69 14.53 -0.29 9.51
N ALA A 70 14.30 0.48 10.57
CA ALA A 70 12.96 0.93 10.94
C ALA A 70 12.61 2.28 10.26
N GLN A 71 13.55 2.90 9.57
CA GLN A 71 13.36 4.14 8.80
C GLN A 71 13.05 3.81 7.34
N ASP A 72 11.90 3.23 7.13
CA ASP A 72 11.39 2.89 5.82
C ASP A 72 10.43 3.95 5.27
N VAL A 73 10.09 3.84 4.00
CA VAL A 73 9.06 4.65 3.34
C VAL A 73 8.10 3.75 2.58
N VAL A 74 6.82 4.03 2.69
CA VAL A 74 5.78 3.46 1.83
C VAL A 74 5.31 4.51 0.84
N LEU A 75 5.36 4.16 -0.44
CA LEU A 75 4.87 4.98 -1.54
C LEU A 75 3.50 4.47 -1.98
N VAL A 76 2.53 5.38 -2.04
CA VAL A 76 1.25 5.14 -2.68
C VAL A 76 1.14 6.07 -3.87
N PHE A 77 1.01 5.49 -5.05
CA PHE A 77 0.86 6.22 -6.30
C PHE A 77 -0.25 5.60 -7.10
N ILE A 78 -1.32 6.37 -7.33
CA ILE A 78 -2.51 5.92 -8.04
C ILE A 78 -2.81 6.95 -9.13
N THR A 79 -3.02 6.49 -10.34
CA THR A 79 -3.51 7.30 -11.45
C THR A 79 -4.78 6.70 -12.01
N VAL A 80 -5.74 7.54 -12.31
CA VAL A 80 -6.96 7.17 -13.01
C VAL A 80 -7.15 8.12 -14.18
N SER A 81 -7.23 7.58 -15.38
CA SER A 81 -7.46 8.35 -16.61
C SER A 81 -8.75 7.90 -17.27
N GLY A 82 -9.49 8.83 -17.81
CA GLY A 82 -10.76 8.54 -18.50
C GLY A 82 -11.41 9.77 -19.07
N MET A 83 -12.51 9.54 -19.79
CA MET A 83 -13.30 10.63 -20.38
C MET A 83 -14.33 11.13 -19.36
N ARG A 84 -14.38 12.46 -19.17
CA ARG A 84 -15.39 13.16 -18.38
C ARG A 84 -15.91 14.35 -19.21
N ASP A 85 -17.18 14.37 -19.53
CA ASP A 85 -17.82 15.43 -20.33
C ASP A 85 -17.13 15.68 -21.69
N GLY A 86 -16.67 14.59 -22.35
CA GLY A 86 -15.98 14.65 -23.62
C GLY A 86 -14.49 15.06 -23.55
N GLN A 87 -13.95 15.26 -22.36
CA GLN A 87 -12.54 15.61 -22.17
C GLN A 87 -11.78 14.48 -21.47
N LEU A 88 -10.53 14.27 -21.89
CA LEU A 88 -9.63 13.34 -21.22
C LEU A 88 -9.19 13.96 -19.88
N VAL A 89 -9.48 13.28 -18.79
CA VAL A 89 -9.11 13.69 -17.43
C VAL A 89 -8.21 12.65 -16.83
N GLN A 90 -7.19 13.10 -16.11
CA GLN A 90 -6.36 12.26 -15.27
C GLN A 90 -6.38 12.76 -13.84
N GLU A 91 -6.70 11.88 -12.91
CA GLU A 91 -6.59 12.15 -11.47
C GLU A 91 -5.43 11.34 -10.88
N VAL A 92 -4.69 11.96 -9.98
CA VAL A 92 -3.50 11.36 -9.35
C VAL A 92 -3.62 11.48 -7.83
N PHE A 93 -3.40 10.37 -7.15
CA PHE A 93 -3.26 10.32 -5.70
C PHE A 93 -1.88 9.80 -5.34
N THR A 94 -1.08 10.62 -4.65
CA THR A 94 0.29 10.28 -4.26
C THR A 94 0.51 10.53 -2.79
N ARG A 95 1.14 9.58 -2.09
CA ARG A 95 1.56 9.74 -0.69
C ARG A 95 2.93 9.10 -0.47
N LYS A 96 3.75 9.77 0.33
CA LYS A 96 4.95 9.21 0.97
C LYS A 96 4.69 9.11 2.45
N ILE A 97 4.67 7.91 2.99
CA ILE A 97 4.45 7.64 4.40
C ILE A 97 5.77 7.17 4.99
N PHE A 98 6.27 7.87 6.00
CA PHE A 98 7.51 7.57 6.67
C PHE A 98 7.25 6.89 8.01
N ALA A 99 8.29 6.22 8.52
CA ALA A 99 8.31 5.74 9.90
C ALA A 99 8.08 6.91 10.87
N LYS A 100 7.29 6.69 11.91
CA LYS A 100 7.01 7.68 12.95
C LYS A 100 6.58 7.02 14.26
N THR A 101 6.57 7.81 15.32
CA THR A 101 5.99 7.37 16.59
C THR A 101 4.47 7.46 16.54
N VAL A 102 3.79 6.37 16.90
CA VAL A 102 2.33 6.28 17.01
C VAL A 102 2.00 5.83 18.43
N CYS A 103 1.25 6.63 19.17
CA CYS A 103 0.90 6.36 20.58
C CYS A 103 2.11 6.01 21.44
N GLY A 104 3.21 6.77 21.30
CA GLY A 104 4.45 6.57 22.03
C GLY A 104 5.32 5.40 21.55
N VAL A 105 4.90 4.65 20.54
CA VAL A 105 5.64 3.49 20.00
C VAL A 105 6.25 3.82 18.65
N PRO A 106 7.58 3.70 18.46
CA PRO A 106 8.22 3.82 17.17
C PRO A 106 7.70 2.72 16.23
N MET A 107 7.18 3.11 15.06
CA MET A 107 6.66 2.18 14.06
C MET A 107 7.24 2.51 12.69
N SER A 108 7.56 1.46 11.94
CA SER A 108 7.97 1.59 10.54
C SER A 108 6.79 1.99 9.65
N ALA A 109 7.07 2.57 8.49
CA ALA A 109 6.02 2.97 7.55
C ALA A 109 5.14 1.78 7.11
N ILE A 110 5.74 0.62 6.88
CA ILE A 110 4.98 -0.59 6.52
C ILE A 110 4.07 -1.08 7.67
N GLN A 111 4.52 -0.99 8.92
CA GLN A 111 3.67 -1.33 10.07
C GLN A 111 2.49 -0.36 10.18
N ILE A 112 2.75 0.94 10.08
CA ILE A 112 1.73 2.00 10.14
C ILE A 112 0.68 1.80 9.05
N THR A 113 1.09 1.63 7.81
CA THR A 113 0.16 1.52 6.69
C THR A 113 -0.64 0.23 6.73
N THR A 114 0.00 -0.89 7.05
CA THR A 114 -0.69 -2.19 7.14
C THR A 114 -1.70 -2.22 8.29
N ALA A 115 -1.27 -1.86 9.51
CA ALA A 115 -2.15 -1.86 10.67
C ALA A 115 -3.21 -0.75 10.57
N GLY A 116 -2.82 0.45 10.14
CA GLY A 116 -3.72 1.59 10.00
C GLY A 116 -4.85 1.34 9.01
N ALA A 117 -4.58 0.69 7.88
CA ALA A 117 -5.62 0.34 6.92
C ALA A 117 -6.64 -0.63 7.51
N MET A 118 -6.18 -1.69 8.15
CA MET A 118 -7.07 -2.67 8.79
C MET A 118 -7.89 -2.03 9.91
N CYS A 119 -7.25 -1.27 10.79
CA CYS A 119 -7.94 -0.60 11.90
C CYS A 119 -8.97 0.43 11.42
N ALA A 120 -8.68 1.16 10.33
CA ALA A 120 -9.63 2.11 9.76
C ALA A 120 -10.89 1.41 9.24
N VAL A 121 -10.73 0.28 8.53
CA VAL A 121 -11.89 -0.48 8.02
C VAL A 121 -12.71 -1.09 9.16
N LEU A 122 -12.07 -1.65 10.19
CA LEU A 122 -12.75 -2.17 11.37
C LEU A 122 -13.52 -1.07 12.13
N ASP A 123 -12.93 0.11 12.26
CA ASP A 123 -13.55 1.26 12.92
C ASP A 123 -14.78 1.76 12.13
N LEU A 124 -14.66 1.87 10.80
CA LEU A 124 -15.77 2.21 9.91
C LEU A 124 -16.90 1.17 9.97
N PHE A 125 -16.55 -0.11 10.06
CA PHE A 125 -17.54 -1.19 10.25
C PHE A 125 -18.26 -1.04 11.59
N ARG A 126 -17.52 -0.86 12.69
CA ARG A 126 -18.08 -0.63 14.04
C ARG A 126 -19.02 0.57 14.07
N GLU A 127 -18.68 1.64 13.35
CA GLU A 127 -19.47 2.86 13.22
C GLU A 127 -20.67 2.72 12.26
N LYS A 128 -20.93 1.52 11.76
CA LYS A 128 -22.00 1.22 10.78
C LYS A 128 -21.92 2.04 9.49
N LYS A 129 -20.71 2.48 9.11
CA LYS A 129 -20.44 3.20 7.87
C LYS A 129 -20.17 2.27 6.69
N LEU A 130 -20.08 0.96 6.93
CA LEU A 130 -19.92 -0.11 5.95
C LEU A 130 -21.08 -1.12 6.08
N PRO A 131 -21.34 -1.95 5.05
CA PRO A 131 -22.31 -3.05 5.14
C PRO A 131 -22.05 -3.93 6.35
N GLN A 132 -23.11 -4.29 7.09
CA GLN A 132 -23.03 -5.06 8.34
C GLN A 132 -23.20 -6.57 8.12
N SER A 133 -23.42 -7.00 6.90
CA SER A 133 -23.60 -8.41 6.52
C SER A 133 -23.00 -8.65 5.13
N GLY A 134 -22.67 -9.92 4.85
CA GLY A 134 -22.08 -10.33 3.58
C GLY A 134 -20.58 -10.02 3.49
N PHE A 135 -20.04 -10.19 2.29
CA PHE A 135 -18.64 -9.91 2.00
C PHE A 135 -18.47 -8.44 1.61
N VAL A 136 -17.71 -7.71 2.40
CA VAL A 136 -17.41 -6.28 2.14
C VAL A 136 -16.15 -6.20 1.26
N ARG A 137 -16.30 -5.74 0.04
CA ARG A 137 -15.19 -5.54 -0.90
C ARG A 137 -14.42 -4.27 -0.58
N GLN A 138 -13.12 -4.26 -0.88
CA GLN A 138 -12.25 -3.10 -0.62
C GLN A 138 -12.75 -1.81 -1.30
N GLU A 139 -13.30 -1.90 -2.51
CA GLU A 139 -13.83 -0.76 -3.28
C GLU A 139 -15.14 -0.18 -2.74
N GLN A 140 -15.78 -0.85 -1.78
CA GLN A 140 -16.93 -0.30 -1.04
C GLN A 140 -16.51 0.67 0.06
N VAL A 141 -15.23 0.70 0.41
CA VAL A 141 -14.68 1.63 1.38
C VAL A 141 -14.36 2.95 0.68
N SER A 142 -15.17 3.98 0.93
CA SER A 142 -14.93 5.31 0.37
C SER A 142 -13.59 5.87 0.85
N LEU A 143 -12.72 6.30 -0.09
CA LEU A 143 -11.43 6.92 0.23
C LEU A 143 -11.59 8.13 1.16
N ARG A 144 -12.61 8.97 0.93
CA ARG A 144 -12.91 10.11 1.80
C ARG A 144 -13.20 9.67 3.23
N LYS A 145 -14.05 8.65 3.43
CA LYS A 145 -14.38 8.13 4.77
C LYS A 145 -13.16 7.47 5.41
N PHE A 146 -12.36 6.76 4.61
CA PHE A 146 -11.12 6.14 5.07
C PHE A 146 -10.13 7.20 5.57
N LEU A 147 -9.81 8.21 4.78
CA LEU A 147 -8.88 9.28 5.16
C LEU A 147 -9.38 10.15 6.32
N ALA A 148 -10.71 10.31 6.47
CA ALA A 148 -11.30 11.03 7.61
C ALA A 148 -11.28 10.21 8.91
N ASN A 149 -11.10 8.87 8.85
CA ASN A 149 -11.00 8.01 10.02
C ASN A 149 -9.66 8.23 10.73
N ARG A 150 -9.66 8.16 12.07
CA ARG A 150 -8.46 8.35 12.91
C ARG A 150 -7.25 7.49 12.53
N PHE A 151 -7.45 6.27 12.07
CA PHE A 151 -6.39 5.40 11.59
C PHE A 151 -6.03 5.68 10.12
N GLY A 152 -7.01 6.02 9.29
CA GLY A 152 -6.79 6.41 7.90
C GLY A 152 -5.99 7.69 7.75
N GLN A 153 -6.06 8.61 8.70
CA GLN A 153 -5.25 9.84 8.74
C GLN A 153 -3.75 9.59 8.83
N LEU A 154 -3.34 8.37 9.22
CA LEU A 154 -1.93 7.98 9.19
C LEU A 154 -1.34 8.04 7.76
N TYR A 155 -2.18 7.87 6.74
CA TYR A 155 -1.80 8.03 5.34
C TYR A 155 -1.62 9.49 4.91
N GLU A 156 -2.16 10.44 5.66
CA GLU A 156 -1.97 11.87 5.42
C GLU A 156 -0.82 12.48 6.24
N GLY A 157 -0.10 11.66 7.01
CA GLY A 157 1.02 12.11 7.84
C GLY A 157 0.61 12.76 9.17
N ARG A 158 -0.67 12.72 9.56
CA ARG A 158 -1.14 13.21 10.87
C ARG A 158 -0.83 12.19 11.96
N SER A 159 -0.38 12.66 13.14
CA SER A 159 -0.14 11.80 14.30
C SER A 159 -1.45 11.45 15.02
N LEU A 160 -1.57 10.22 15.52
CA LEU A 160 -2.68 9.81 16.40
C LEU A 160 -2.58 10.43 17.80
N ASP A 161 -1.39 10.83 18.22
CA ASP A 161 -1.17 11.43 19.55
C ASP A 161 -1.93 12.76 19.71
N ALA A 162 -2.21 13.45 18.60
CA ALA A 162 -3.03 14.66 18.58
C ALA A 162 -4.53 14.37 18.81
N MET A 163 -4.97 13.13 18.87
CA MET A 163 -6.36 12.71 19.02
C MET A 163 -6.69 12.16 20.42
N ALA A 164 -5.68 11.94 21.25
CA ALA A 164 -5.88 11.44 22.63
C ALA A 164 -6.31 12.53 23.62
N THR A 165 -6.50 13.76 23.16
CA THR A 165 -6.84 14.94 24.01
C THR A 165 -8.25 15.45 23.72
N VAL A 166 -9.25 14.58 23.57
CA VAL A 166 -10.67 14.97 23.59
C VAL A 166 -11.45 14.02 24.49
#